data_0378d28d185370c63762e3921601f977
#
_entry.id   0378d28d185370c63762e3921601f977
#
_cell.length_a   1.000
_cell.length_b   1.000
_cell.length_c   1.000
_cell.angle_alpha   90.00
_cell.angle_beta   90.00
_cell.angle_gamma   90.00
#
_symmetry.space_group_name_H-M   'P 1'
#
loop_
_entity.id
_entity.type
_entity.pdbx_description
1 polymer ?
#
loop_
_entity_poly.entity_id
_entity_poly.type
_entity_poly.pdbx_seq_one_letter_code
_entity_poly.pdbx_strand_id
1 'polypeptide(L)'
;MSISETAKAAECSKQAVKYIRSNLRVFGSPRAPPTRVGRARLITPVMLEALCEHLLEKPGLYLDEMAMFLWDEFGLQVATSSISRALSSVGWSKKTVQQKAKEQNPDLRDEYIHEISEFKSYQLVFVDESGCDKRIGFRRTGWAPSGIAPVQVSRFHRDKRYQILPAYSQDGVVLFRIFNGTTDAVVFEEFIEDLLRYCRKYPEERSVLVMDNAAFHHSERVEQLCSEKGVKLIFLPPYSPDLNPIEEFFAELKAFIRRHWYLYEEDPSQGFENYLAQLLGGIYSLEEMVSLHLSHGNKLYRMPQLLVFSTENTTIWSLSSP
;
A
#
# COMPACT_ATOMS: atom_id res chain seq x y z
N MET A 1 -34.80 46.80 -31.12
CA MET A 1 -33.66 47.01 -32.05
C MET A 1 -33.75 46.10 -33.25
N SER A 2 -33.58 46.67 -34.43
CA SER A 2 -33.51 45.93 -35.70
C SER A 2 -32.21 45.05 -35.71
N ILE A 3 -32.18 44.04 -36.57
CA ILE A 3 -31.00 43.19 -36.77
C ILE A 3 -29.78 44.05 -37.21
N SER A 4 -30.03 45.09 -38.00
CA SER A 4 -29.00 46.02 -38.48
C SER A 4 -28.40 46.86 -37.36
N GLU A 5 -29.21 47.40 -36.48
CA GLU A 5 -28.80 48.20 -35.32
C GLU A 5 -28.02 47.36 -34.32
N THR A 6 -28.51 46.13 -34.03
CA THR A 6 -27.84 45.20 -33.13
C THR A 6 -26.50 44.78 -33.70
N ALA A 7 -26.37 44.52 -34.99
CA ALA A 7 -25.14 44.11 -35.65
C ALA A 7 -24.08 45.27 -35.61
N LYS A 8 -24.54 46.50 -35.79
CA LYS A 8 -23.68 47.68 -35.71
C LYS A 8 -23.24 47.96 -34.29
N ALA A 9 -24.14 47.86 -33.31
CA ALA A 9 -23.81 48.04 -31.88
C ALA A 9 -22.88 46.94 -31.31
N ALA A 10 -22.98 45.72 -31.79
CA ALA A 10 -22.16 44.59 -31.36
C ALA A 10 -20.93 44.34 -32.25
N GLU A 11 -20.63 45.22 -33.20
CA GLU A 11 -19.53 45.11 -34.16
C GLU A 11 -19.43 43.73 -34.83
N CYS A 12 -20.55 43.12 -35.17
CA CYS A 12 -20.64 41.80 -35.77
C CYS A 12 -21.48 41.78 -37.06
N SER A 13 -21.42 40.66 -37.79
CA SER A 13 -22.21 40.54 -39.02
C SER A 13 -23.71 40.34 -38.71
N LYS A 14 -24.58 40.86 -39.61
CA LYS A 14 -26.04 40.64 -39.54
C LYS A 14 -26.39 39.14 -39.46
N GLN A 15 -25.57 38.28 -40.09
CA GLN A 15 -25.77 36.85 -40.08
C GLN A 15 -25.48 36.25 -38.68
N ALA A 16 -24.46 36.74 -37.97
CA ALA A 16 -24.18 36.36 -36.62
C ALA A 16 -25.35 36.67 -35.67
N VAL A 17 -25.91 37.91 -35.78
CA VAL A 17 -27.10 38.29 -35.00
C VAL A 17 -28.31 37.39 -35.26
N LYS A 18 -28.56 37.06 -36.53
CA LYS A 18 -29.64 36.13 -36.90
C LYS A 18 -29.45 34.76 -36.31
N TYR A 19 -28.21 34.25 -36.39
CA TYR A 19 -27.86 32.93 -35.83
C TYR A 19 -27.99 32.88 -34.28
N ILE A 20 -27.51 33.89 -33.62
CA ILE A 20 -27.63 33.99 -32.14
C ILE A 20 -29.11 34.11 -31.73
N ARG A 21 -29.93 34.96 -32.43
CA ARG A 21 -31.36 35.05 -32.10
C ARG A 21 -32.13 33.74 -32.36
N SER A 22 -31.76 33.01 -33.41
CA SER A 22 -32.31 31.69 -33.68
C SER A 22 -31.97 30.71 -32.56
N ASN A 23 -30.70 30.68 -32.17
CA ASN A 23 -30.26 29.80 -31.07
C ASN A 23 -30.94 30.13 -29.75
N LEU A 24 -31.05 31.42 -29.41
CA LEU A 24 -31.75 31.85 -28.19
C LEU A 24 -33.22 31.44 -28.21
N ARG A 25 -33.90 31.51 -29.38
CA ARG A 25 -35.30 31.10 -29.51
C ARG A 25 -35.48 29.59 -29.38
N VAL A 26 -34.57 28.79 -29.94
CA VAL A 26 -34.69 27.32 -30.02
C VAL A 26 -34.08 26.63 -28.79
N PHE A 27 -32.97 27.16 -28.31
CA PHE A 27 -32.16 26.47 -27.25
C PHE A 27 -32.04 27.27 -25.95
N GLY A 28 -32.57 28.50 -25.88
CA GLY A 28 -32.40 29.38 -24.72
C GLY A 28 -30.95 29.84 -24.50
N SER A 29 -30.05 29.57 -25.42
CA SER A 29 -28.61 29.85 -25.34
C SER A 29 -28.11 30.48 -26.64
N PRO A 30 -27.12 31.42 -26.58
CA PRO A 30 -26.53 32.03 -27.80
C PRO A 30 -25.81 31.01 -28.70
N ARG A 31 -25.45 29.85 -28.16
CA ARG A 31 -24.84 28.72 -28.90
C ARG A 31 -25.80 27.55 -28.93
N ALA A 32 -25.92 26.91 -30.08
CA ALA A 32 -26.59 25.62 -30.15
C ALA A 32 -25.87 24.58 -29.28
N PRO A 33 -26.60 23.69 -28.61
CA PRO A 33 -25.95 22.59 -27.92
C PRO A 33 -25.12 21.78 -28.93
N PRO A 34 -23.93 21.31 -28.54
CA PRO A 34 -23.07 20.54 -29.42
C PRO A 34 -23.87 19.34 -29.93
N THR A 35 -24.15 19.29 -31.25
CA THR A 35 -24.61 18.08 -31.89
C THR A 35 -23.52 17.05 -31.73
N ARG A 36 -23.74 16.01 -30.93
CA ARG A 36 -22.80 14.91 -30.72
C ARG A 36 -22.66 14.06 -32.01
N VAL A 37 -22.26 14.71 -33.09
CA VAL A 37 -21.97 14.06 -34.37
C VAL A 37 -20.49 13.72 -34.38
N GLY A 38 -20.09 12.80 -33.46
CA GLY A 38 -18.80 12.15 -33.53
C GLY A 38 -18.90 10.82 -34.26
N ARG A 39 -17.76 10.27 -34.70
CA ARG A 39 -17.68 8.91 -35.21
C ARG A 39 -18.29 7.95 -34.18
N ALA A 40 -19.22 7.08 -34.60
CA ALA A 40 -19.78 6.08 -33.70
C ALA A 40 -18.69 5.27 -33.01
N ARG A 41 -18.88 4.99 -31.72
CA ARG A 41 -17.92 4.17 -30.96
C ARG A 41 -17.90 2.77 -31.57
N LEU A 42 -16.73 2.26 -31.87
CA LEU A 42 -16.54 0.93 -32.43
C LEU A 42 -16.97 -0.16 -31.43
N ILE A 43 -16.61 0.01 -30.16
CA ILE A 43 -17.05 -0.85 -29.06
C ILE A 43 -18.38 -0.33 -28.57
N THR A 44 -19.45 -1.12 -28.80
CA THR A 44 -20.81 -0.79 -28.32
C THR A 44 -20.93 -0.97 -26.79
N PRO A 45 -21.96 -0.39 -26.15
CA PRO A 45 -22.20 -0.60 -24.73
C PRO A 45 -22.30 -2.09 -24.35
N VAL A 46 -22.98 -2.90 -25.14
CA VAL A 46 -23.12 -4.36 -24.89
C VAL A 46 -21.78 -5.09 -24.94
N MET A 47 -20.94 -4.77 -25.93
CA MET A 47 -19.60 -5.36 -26.06
C MET A 47 -18.69 -4.95 -24.87
N LEU A 48 -18.82 -3.70 -24.41
CA LEU A 48 -18.06 -3.20 -23.28
C LEU A 48 -18.50 -3.86 -21.97
N GLU A 49 -19.79 -4.06 -21.78
CA GLU A 49 -20.36 -4.77 -20.64
C GLU A 49 -19.86 -6.21 -20.57
N ALA A 50 -19.98 -6.96 -21.69
CA ALA A 50 -19.45 -8.33 -21.78
C ALA A 50 -17.93 -8.40 -21.51
N LEU A 51 -17.15 -7.41 -21.99
CA LEU A 51 -15.74 -7.33 -21.68
C LEU A 51 -15.49 -7.07 -20.18
N CYS A 52 -16.29 -6.20 -19.57
CA CYS A 52 -16.17 -5.93 -18.12
C CYS A 52 -16.51 -7.17 -17.28
N GLU A 53 -17.56 -7.92 -17.64
CA GLU A 53 -17.90 -9.19 -17.00
C GLU A 53 -16.77 -10.22 -17.14
N HIS A 54 -16.21 -10.36 -18.33
CA HIS A 54 -15.07 -11.26 -18.55
C HIS A 54 -13.83 -10.86 -17.72
N LEU A 55 -13.61 -9.55 -17.52
CA LEU A 55 -12.52 -9.04 -16.69
C LEU A 55 -12.77 -9.23 -15.19
N LEU A 56 -14.02 -9.36 -14.73
CA LEU A 56 -14.30 -9.74 -13.34
C LEU A 56 -13.86 -11.17 -13.05
N GLU A 57 -14.00 -12.08 -14.04
CA GLU A 57 -13.54 -13.47 -13.91
C GLU A 57 -12.02 -13.60 -14.13
N LYS A 58 -11.48 -12.83 -15.08
CA LYS A 58 -10.07 -12.88 -15.52
C LYS A 58 -9.42 -11.49 -15.48
N PRO A 59 -9.15 -10.93 -14.30
CA PRO A 59 -8.66 -9.56 -14.16
C PRO A 59 -7.24 -9.32 -14.70
N GLY A 60 -6.49 -10.39 -14.94
CA GLY A 60 -5.09 -10.33 -15.38
C GLY A 60 -4.86 -10.21 -16.88
N LEU A 61 -5.91 -10.10 -17.71
CA LEU A 61 -5.78 -10.07 -19.15
C LEU A 61 -5.01 -8.83 -19.65
N TYR A 62 -4.18 -9.04 -20.69
CA TYR A 62 -3.55 -7.97 -21.43
C TYR A 62 -4.52 -7.38 -22.46
N LEU A 63 -4.22 -6.16 -22.94
CA LEU A 63 -5.09 -5.46 -23.91
C LEU A 63 -5.24 -6.19 -25.27
N ASP A 64 -4.24 -6.94 -25.68
CA ASP A 64 -4.26 -7.80 -26.86
C ASP A 64 -5.15 -9.03 -26.66
N GLU A 65 -5.13 -9.64 -25.47
CA GLU A 65 -6.04 -10.74 -25.11
C GLU A 65 -7.51 -10.25 -25.05
N MET A 66 -7.74 -9.03 -24.54
CA MET A 66 -9.05 -8.39 -24.59
C MET A 66 -9.52 -8.12 -26.04
N ALA A 67 -8.58 -7.79 -26.94
CA ALA A 67 -8.89 -7.64 -28.35
C ALA A 67 -9.26 -8.98 -29.01
N MET A 68 -8.58 -10.06 -28.63
CA MET A 68 -8.91 -11.42 -29.06
C MET A 68 -10.31 -11.82 -28.57
N PHE A 69 -10.63 -11.58 -27.29
CA PHE A 69 -11.97 -11.82 -26.74
C PHE A 69 -13.06 -11.12 -27.55
N LEU A 70 -12.86 -9.81 -27.88
CA LEU A 70 -13.83 -9.06 -28.68
C LEU A 70 -13.93 -9.55 -30.11
N TRP A 71 -12.85 -10.11 -30.67
CA TRP A 71 -12.87 -10.76 -31.96
C TRP A 71 -13.61 -12.09 -31.91
N ASP A 72 -13.34 -12.93 -30.92
CA ASP A 72 -13.94 -14.25 -30.82
C ASP A 72 -15.46 -14.19 -30.56
N GLU A 73 -15.88 -13.28 -29.68
CA GLU A 73 -17.28 -13.17 -29.27
C GLU A 73 -18.13 -12.32 -30.23
N PHE A 74 -17.55 -11.29 -30.85
CA PHE A 74 -18.30 -10.30 -31.60
C PHE A 74 -17.79 -10.10 -33.04
N GLY A 75 -16.74 -10.80 -33.46
CA GLY A 75 -16.10 -10.58 -34.76
C GLY A 75 -15.51 -9.18 -34.94
N LEU A 76 -15.22 -8.48 -33.84
CA LEU A 76 -14.82 -7.08 -33.84
C LEU A 76 -13.31 -6.92 -33.72
N GLN A 77 -12.66 -6.45 -34.78
CA GLN A 77 -11.25 -6.09 -34.75
C GLN A 77 -11.05 -4.67 -34.19
N VAL A 78 -10.38 -4.53 -33.07
CA VAL A 78 -10.16 -3.24 -32.41
C VAL A 78 -8.70 -3.04 -32.02
N ALA A 79 -8.24 -1.78 -32.03
CA ALA A 79 -6.95 -1.42 -31.50
C ALA A 79 -7.00 -1.41 -29.96
N THR A 80 -5.90 -1.84 -29.32
CA THR A 80 -5.74 -1.86 -27.86
C THR A 80 -6.00 -0.51 -27.19
N SER A 81 -5.62 0.59 -27.87
CA SER A 81 -5.91 1.96 -27.42
C SER A 81 -7.40 2.30 -27.36
N SER A 82 -8.22 1.66 -28.20
CA SER A 82 -9.69 1.84 -28.19
C SER A 82 -10.30 1.11 -27.00
N ILE A 83 -9.80 -0.08 -26.67
CA ILE A 83 -10.18 -0.85 -25.47
C ILE A 83 -9.86 -0.06 -24.20
N SER A 84 -8.62 0.41 -24.07
CA SER A 84 -8.20 1.21 -22.92
C SER A 84 -9.08 2.45 -22.70
N ARG A 85 -9.40 3.19 -23.77
CA ARG A 85 -10.30 4.35 -23.70
C ARG A 85 -11.74 3.96 -23.36
N ALA A 86 -12.23 2.84 -23.87
CA ALA A 86 -13.57 2.35 -23.57
C ALA A 86 -13.69 1.97 -22.10
N LEU A 87 -12.73 1.21 -21.54
CA LEU A 87 -12.67 0.85 -20.14
C LEU A 87 -12.59 2.11 -19.23
N SER A 88 -11.71 3.05 -19.57
CA SER A 88 -11.59 4.31 -18.82
C SER A 88 -12.90 5.12 -18.82
N SER A 89 -13.70 5.06 -19.90
CA SER A 89 -14.98 5.78 -19.99
C SER A 89 -16.06 5.26 -19.04
N VAL A 90 -15.89 4.05 -18.49
CA VAL A 90 -16.77 3.41 -17.51
C VAL A 90 -16.09 3.24 -16.14
N GLY A 91 -15.01 3.98 -15.89
CA GLY A 91 -14.35 4.05 -14.59
C GLY A 91 -13.37 2.91 -14.31
N TRP A 92 -13.04 2.07 -15.29
CA TRP A 92 -12.05 1.02 -15.13
C TRP A 92 -10.62 1.54 -15.32
N SER A 93 -9.72 1.09 -14.49
CA SER A 93 -8.29 1.44 -14.57
C SER A 93 -7.41 0.22 -14.30
N LYS A 94 -6.22 0.19 -14.90
CA LYS A 94 -5.22 -0.85 -14.61
C LYS A 94 -4.70 -0.69 -13.17
N LYS A 95 -4.79 -1.77 -12.40
CA LYS A 95 -4.32 -1.84 -11.01
C LYS A 95 -3.38 -3.01 -10.82
N THR A 96 -2.61 -2.99 -9.74
CA THR A 96 -1.81 -4.15 -9.35
C THR A 96 -2.75 -5.26 -8.87
N VAL A 97 -2.57 -6.45 -9.41
CA VAL A 97 -3.34 -7.64 -9.00
C VAL A 97 -2.83 -8.10 -7.63
N GLN A 98 -3.74 -8.23 -6.68
CA GLN A 98 -3.45 -8.85 -5.39
C GLN A 98 -3.51 -10.37 -5.56
N GLN A 99 -2.44 -11.07 -5.19
CA GLN A 99 -2.43 -12.53 -5.14
C GLN A 99 -2.90 -12.98 -3.77
N LYS A 100 -3.98 -13.76 -3.74
CA LYS A 100 -4.43 -14.46 -2.54
C LYS A 100 -3.99 -15.91 -2.63
N ALA A 101 -3.47 -16.44 -1.53
CA ALA A 101 -3.14 -17.86 -1.46
C ALA A 101 -4.44 -18.70 -1.60
N LYS A 102 -4.39 -19.74 -2.41
CA LYS A 102 -5.53 -20.65 -2.57
C LYS A 102 -5.86 -21.40 -1.27
N GLU A 103 -4.85 -21.57 -0.44
CA GLU A 103 -4.90 -22.22 0.85
C GLU A 103 -5.45 -21.31 1.97
N GLN A 104 -5.73 -20.04 1.68
CA GLN A 104 -6.32 -19.13 2.63
C GLN A 104 -7.73 -19.58 2.99
N ASN A 105 -7.99 -19.80 4.28
CA ASN A 105 -9.29 -20.24 4.78
C ASN A 105 -10.12 -19.06 5.30
N PRO A 106 -11.27 -18.73 4.67
CA PRO A 106 -12.12 -17.62 5.12
C PRO A 106 -12.65 -17.81 6.55
N ASP A 107 -13.04 -19.04 6.92
CA ASP A 107 -13.64 -19.31 8.24
C ASP A 107 -12.64 -19.04 9.37
N LEU A 108 -11.38 -19.49 9.21
CA LEU A 108 -10.31 -19.19 10.17
C LEU A 108 -9.98 -17.70 10.25
N ARG A 109 -10.14 -16.98 9.16
CA ARG A 109 -9.94 -15.52 9.14
C ARG A 109 -11.04 -14.78 9.88
N ASP A 110 -12.29 -15.21 9.68
CA ASP A 110 -13.44 -14.64 10.38
C ASP A 110 -13.38 -14.93 11.89
N GLU A 111 -12.96 -16.15 12.27
CA GLU A 111 -12.71 -16.53 13.67
C GLU A 111 -11.61 -15.65 14.30
N TYR A 112 -10.47 -15.48 13.63
CA TYR A 112 -9.40 -14.60 14.10
C TYR A 112 -9.86 -13.14 14.25
N ILE A 113 -10.61 -12.62 13.26
CA ILE A 113 -11.13 -11.24 13.33
C ILE A 113 -12.07 -11.08 14.53
N HIS A 114 -12.89 -12.08 14.79
CA HIS A 114 -13.76 -12.08 15.96
C HIS A 114 -12.93 -12.12 17.25
N GLU A 115 -11.99 -13.03 17.38
CA GLU A 115 -11.11 -13.15 18.55
C GLU A 115 -10.31 -11.88 18.80
N ILE A 116 -9.64 -11.32 17.78
CA ILE A 116 -8.82 -10.13 17.94
C ILE A 116 -9.64 -8.89 18.31
N SER A 117 -10.92 -8.85 17.93
CA SER A 117 -11.84 -7.74 18.23
C SER A 117 -12.19 -7.62 19.71
N GLU A 118 -11.98 -8.68 20.49
CA GLU A 118 -12.20 -8.67 21.94
C GLU A 118 -11.12 -7.90 22.70
N PHE A 119 -9.95 -7.67 22.07
CA PHE A 119 -8.82 -7.01 22.70
C PHE A 119 -8.76 -5.54 22.35
N LYS A 120 -8.18 -4.77 23.25
CA LYS A 120 -7.89 -3.35 23.02
C LYS A 120 -6.51 -3.21 22.37
N SER A 121 -6.34 -2.19 21.53
CA SER A 121 -5.10 -1.95 20.78
C SER A 121 -3.86 -1.88 21.69
N TYR A 122 -3.97 -1.29 22.88
CA TYR A 122 -2.88 -1.18 23.84
C TYR A 122 -2.43 -2.52 24.45
N GLN A 123 -3.26 -3.57 24.32
CA GLN A 123 -2.94 -4.91 24.80
C GLN A 123 -2.10 -5.70 23.81
N LEU A 124 -2.21 -5.38 22.50
CA LEU A 124 -1.64 -6.15 21.40
C LEU A 124 -0.17 -5.83 21.18
N VAL A 125 0.64 -6.87 20.99
CA VAL A 125 2.02 -6.80 20.54
C VAL A 125 2.18 -7.81 19.41
N PHE A 126 2.55 -7.33 18.24
CA PHE A 126 2.78 -8.15 17.05
C PHE A 126 4.27 -8.50 16.95
N VAL A 127 4.57 -9.77 16.68
CA VAL A 127 5.93 -10.28 16.52
C VAL A 127 6.04 -11.01 15.19
N ASP A 128 7.07 -10.68 14.42
CA ASP A 128 7.33 -11.31 13.11
C ASP A 128 8.78 -11.02 12.66
N GLU A 129 9.27 -11.72 11.62
CA GLU A 129 10.62 -11.58 11.12
C GLU A 129 10.67 -10.95 9.74
N SER A 130 11.63 -10.07 9.53
CA SER A 130 11.93 -9.55 8.20
C SER A 130 13.40 -9.63 7.87
N GLY A 131 13.69 -10.36 6.78
CA GLY A 131 15.05 -10.43 6.25
C GLY A 131 15.41 -9.22 5.40
N CYS A 132 16.65 -8.72 5.58
CA CYS A 132 17.21 -7.70 4.71
C CYS A 132 18.69 -7.98 4.42
N ASP A 133 19.18 -7.44 3.33
CA ASP A 133 20.59 -7.40 2.96
C ASP A 133 20.94 -6.01 2.39
N LYS A 134 22.18 -5.77 2.08
CA LYS A 134 22.65 -4.46 1.59
C LYS A 134 22.00 -4.02 0.27
N ARG A 135 21.32 -4.93 -0.47
CA ARG A 135 20.55 -4.56 -1.67
C ARG A 135 19.32 -3.72 -1.36
N ILE A 136 18.93 -3.66 -0.08
CA ILE A 136 17.82 -2.81 0.37
C ILE A 136 18.07 -1.32 0.09
N GLY A 137 19.34 -0.87 0.05
CA GLY A 137 19.70 0.52 -0.28
C GLY A 137 19.49 0.90 -1.75
N PHE A 138 19.28 -0.07 -2.64
CA PHE A 138 19.09 0.19 -4.06
C PHE A 138 17.76 0.92 -4.31
N ARG A 139 17.85 2.10 -4.97
CA ARG A 139 16.68 2.88 -5.37
C ARG A 139 16.22 2.43 -6.76
N ARG A 140 14.96 2.00 -6.88
CA ARG A 140 14.40 1.47 -8.13
C ARG A 140 14.14 2.54 -9.19
N THR A 141 14.09 3.81 -8.81
CA THR A 141 13.79 4.94 -9.70
C THR A 141 14.83 6.04 -9.52
N GLY A 142 15.17 6.72 -10.59
CA GLY A 142 16.09 7.86 -10.61
C GLY A 142 15.69 8.88 -11.67
N TRP A 143 16.35 10.02 -11.66
CA TRP A 143 16.14 11.08 -12.64
C TRP A 143 17.22 11.04 -13.69
N ALA A 144 16.84 11.16 -14.96
CA ALA A 144 17.74 11.31 -16.09
C ALA A 144 17.10 12.18 -17.17
N PRO A 145 17.86 12.74 -18.11
CA PRO A 145 17.32 13.41 -19.27
C PRO A 145 16.38 12.50 -20.05
N SER A 146 15.37 13.10 -20.73
CA SER A 146 14.42 12.34 -21.55
C SER A 146 15.15 11.48 -22.58
N GLY A 147 14.77 10.20 -22.67
CA GLY A 147 15.37 9.22 -23.56
C GLY A 147 16.63 8.52 -23.04
N ILE A 148 17.12 8.88 -21.83
CA ILE A 148 18.29 8.25 -21.23
C ILE A 148 17.83 7.54 -19.93
N ALA A 149 18.16 6.27 -19.76
CA ALA A 149 17.91 5.56 -18.51
C ALA A 149 18.97 5.93 -17.46
N PRO A 150 18.58 6.23 -16.20
CA PRO A 150 19.55 6.42 -15.13
C PRO A 150 20.26 5.10 -14.84
N VAL A 151 21.58 5.15 -14.67
CA VAL A 151 22.41 3.98 -14.36
C VAL A 151 23.01 4.15 -12.97
N GLN A 152 22.77 3.18 -12.11
CA GLN A 152 23.41 3.08 -10.80
C GLN A 152 24.33 1.85 -10.78
N VAL A 153 25.59 2.06 -10.47
CA VAL A 153 26.56 0.97 -10.32
C VAL A 153 26.43 0.39 -8.91
N SER A 154 26.08 -0.88 -8.83
CA SER A 154 25.97 -1.59 -7.56
C SER A 154 26.70 -2.93 -7.62
N ARG A 155 27.19 -3.41 -6.47
CA ARG A 155 27.80 -4.74 -6.38
C ARG A 155 26.69 -5.80 -6.30
N PHE A 156 26.67 -6.73 -7.25
CA PHE A 156 25.69 -7.84 -7.30
C PHE A 156 26.08 -9.06 -6.44
N HIS A 157 27.04 -8.93 -5.54
CA HIS A 157 27.38 -10.05 -4.66
C HIS A 157 26.27 -10.28 -3.63
N ARG A 158 25.96 -11.55 -3.36
CA ARG A 158 25.12 -11.94 -2.24
C ARG A 158 25.88 -11.64 -0.95
N ASP A 159 25.56 -10.52 -0.33
CA ASP A 159 26.03 -10.19 1.01
C ASP A 159 25.32 -11.04 2.07
N LYS A 160 25.83 -10.99 3.29
CA LYS A 160 25.21 -11.61 4.44
C LYS A 160 23.77 -11.10 4.57
N ARG A 161 22.84 -12.02 4.81
CA ARG A 161 21.45 -11.70 5.11
C ARG A 161 21.32 -11.49 6.60
N TYR A 162 20.69 -10.41 6.97
CA TYR A 162 20.33 -10.09 8.34
C TYR A 162 18.86 -10.28 8.55
N GLN A 163 18.48 -10.77 9.72
CA GLN A 163 17.09 -10.81 10.17
C GLN A 163 16.88 -9.67 11.16
N ILE A 164 15.72 -9.06 11.06
CA ILE A 164 15.19 -8.09 12.01
C ILE A 164 13.95 -8.73 12.61
N LEU A 165 13.97 -8.92 13.92
CA LEU A 165 12.89 -9.50 14.71
C LEU A 165 12.38 -8.44 15.67
N PRO A 166 11.37 -7.65 15.30
CA PRO A 166 10.74 -6.66 16.16
C PRO A 166 9.52 -7.22 16.88
N ALA A 167 9.23 -6.62 18.03
CA ALA A 167 7.93 -6.66 18.67
C ALA A 167 7.29 -5.28 18.54
N TYR A 168 6.15 -5.20 17.90
CA TYR A 168 5.49 -3.96 17.51
C TYR A 168 4.14 -3.80 18.21
N SER A 169 3.93 -2.65 18.85
CA SER A 169 2.68 -2.28 19.54
C SER A 169 2.08 -1.00 18.94
N GLN A 170 0.92 -0.57 19.44
CA GLN A 170 0.35 0.73 19.08
C GLN A 170 1.28 1.93 19.37
N ASP A 171 2.19 1.79 20.35
CA ASP A 171 3.12 2.85 20.76
C ASP A 171 4.44 2.79 19.97
N GLY A 172 4.56 1.85 19.03
CA GLY A 172 5.74 1.62 18.23
C GLY A 172 6.46 0.30 18.57
N VAL A 173 7.76 0.24 18.29
CA VAL A 173 8.58 -0.96 18.54
C VAL A 173 8.88 -1.08 20.04
N VAL A 174 8.49 -2.19 20.66
CA VAL A 174 8.73 -2.48 22.08
C VAL A 174 10.13 -3.04 22.31
N LEU A 175 10.55 -3.94 21.44
CA LEU A 175 11.85 -4.61 21.44
C LEU A 175 12.22 -4.98 20.02
N PHE A 176 13.50 -5.01 19.69
CA PHE A 176 13.97 -5.60 18.45
C PHE A 176 15.29 -6.33 18.64
N ARG A 177 15.54 -7.32 17.81
CA ARG A 177 16.82 -8.01 17.69
C ARG A 177 17.25 -8.04 16.22
N ILE A 178 18.53 -7.77 15.96
CA ILE A 178 19.14 -7.89 14.63
C ILE A 178 20.23 -8.95 14.75
N PHE A 179 20.27 -9.88 13.79
CA PHE A 179 21.29 -10.91 13.76
C PHE A 179 21.54 -11.40 12.34
N ASN A 180 22.69 -12.00 12.12
CA ASN A 180 23.08 -12.57 10.84
C ASN A 180 22.62 -14.03 10.77
N GLY A 181 21.96 -14.40 9.68
CA GLY A 181 21.49 -15.77 9.43
C GLY A 181 19.97 -15.88 9.33
N THR A 182 19.43 -16.99 9.81
CA THR A 182 17.99 -17.28 9.86
C THR A 182 17.51 -17.37 11.30
N THR A 183 16.28 -16.99 11.55
CA THR A 183 15.63 -17.23 12.84
C THR A 183 15.45 -18.74 13.02
N ASP A 184 15.95 -19.26 14.12
CA ASP A 184 15.65 -20.61 14.60
C ASP A 184 14.84 -20.56 15.89
N ALA A 185 14.37 -21.71 16.36
CA ALA A 185 13.54 -21.78 17.56
C ALA A 185 14.24 -21.22 18.80
N VAL A 186 15.54 -21.44 18.93
CA VAL A 186 16.31 -21.00 20.12
C VAL A 186 16.41 -19.47 20.17
N VAL A 187 16.79 -18.86 19.06
CA VAL A 187 16.87 -17.37 18.93
C VAL A 187 15.50 -16.73 19.17
N PHE A 188 14.44 -17.37 18.67
CA PHE A 188 13.08 -16.89 18.85
C PHE A 188 12.62 -17.00 20.31
N GLU A 189 12.84 -18.15 20.96
CA GLU A 189 12.51 -18.36 22.37
C GLU A 189 13.22 -17.37 23.30
N GLU A 190 14.53 -17.14 23.10
CA GLU A 190 15.28 -16.13 23.81
C GLU A 190 14.71 -14.72 23.60
N PHE A 191 14.29 -14.39 22.37
CA PHE A 191 13.69 -13.10 22.09
C PHE A 191 12.35 -12.94 22.82
N ILE A 192 11.51 -13.97 22.83
CA ILE A 192 10.23 -13.96 23.57
C ILE A 192 10.47 -13.82 25.07
N GLU A 193 11.47 -14.52 25.64
CA GLU A 193 11.82 -14.38 27.06
C GLU A 193 12.21 -12.94 27.41
N ASP A 194 13.01 -12.29 26.56
CA ASP A 194 13.37 -10.89 26.71
C ASP A 194 12.15 -9.96 26.55
N LEU A 195 11.29 -10.20 25.56
CA LEU A 195 10.09 -9.41 25.28
C LEU A 195 9.11 -9.45 26.46
N LEU A 196 8.94 -10.61 27.09
CA LEU A 196 8.03 -10.79 28.21
C LEU A 196 8.39 -9.93 29.45
N ARG A 197 9.60 -9.38 29.52
CA ARG A 197 10.00 -8.40 30.57
C ARG A 197 9.28 -7.06 30.38
N TYR A 198 8.88 -6.73 29.14
CA TYR A 198 8.15 -5.51 28.74
C TYR A 198 6.65 -5.73 28.69
N CYS A 199 6.18 -6.97 28.78
CA CYS A 199 4.78 -7.35 28.80
C CYS A 199 4.21 -7.41 30.21
N ARG A 200 2.91 -7.13 30.33
CA ARG A 200 2.17 -7.24 31.59
C ARG A 200 1.17 -8.40 31.51
N LYS A 201 0.64 -8.76 32.68
CA LYS A 201 -0.39 -9.80 32.77
C LYS A 201 -1.69 -9.32 32.14
N TYR A 202 -2.37 -10.19 31.41
CA TYR A 202 -3.72 -9.91 30.88
C TYR A 202 -4.70 -9.59 32.02
N PRO A 203 -5.54 -8.54 31.89
CA PRO A 203 -5.83 -7.73 30.71
C PRO A 203 -5.08 -6.37 30.64
N GLU A 204 -3.93 -6.24 31.20
CA GLU A 204 -3.15 -5.00 31.20
C GLU A 204 -2.56 -4.69 29.82
N GLU A 205 -1.77 -3.59 29.71
CA GLU A 205 -1.09 -3.20 28.47
C GLU A 205 -0.05 -4.24 28.03
N ARG A 206 0.13 -4.41 26.71
CA ARG A 206 1.10 -5.37 26.15
C ARG A 206 0.97 -6.76 26.73
N SER A 207 -0.25 -7.28 26.80
CA SER A 207 -0.59 -8.53 27.46
C SER A 207 -1.09 -9.62 26.52
N VAL A 208 -1.09 -9.35 25.20
CA VAL A 208 -1.51 -10.28 24.14
C VAL A 208 -0.45 -10.26 23.05
N LEU A 209 0.27 -11.34 22.86
CA LEU A 209 1.23 -11.52 21.77
C LEU A 209 0.51 -12.12 20.57
N VAL A 210 0.71 -11.50 19.41
CA VAL A 210 0.18 -11.95 18.12
C VAL A 210 1.35 -12.27 17.22
N MET A 211 1.41 -13.47 16.68
CA MET A 211 2.46 -13.92 15.78
C MET A 211 1.91 -14.75 14.62
N ASP A 212 2.71 -14.93 13.58
CA ASP A 212 2.30 -15.75 12.46
C ASP A 212 2.26 -17.25 12.83
N ASN A 213 1.71 -18.06 11.92
CA ASN A 213 1.54 -19.48 12.12
C ASN A 213 2.76 -20.30 11.66
N ALA A 214 3.99 -19.79 11.79
CA ALA A 214 5.19 -20.54 11.48
C ALA A 214 5.44 -21.66 12.49
N ALA A 215 5.92 -22.81 12.02
CA ALA A 215 6.06 -23.99 12.87
C ALA A 215 6.93 -23.79 14.11
N PHE A 216 7.96 -22.95 14.05
CA PHE A 216 8.83 -22.67 15.18
C PHE A 216 8.26 -21.68 16.19
N HIS A 217 7.17 -20.96 15.84
CA HIS A 217 6.41 -20.14 16.79
C HIS A 217 5.52 -20.99 17.71
N HIS A 218 5.15 -22.21 17.31
CA HIS A 218 4.39 -23.17 18.10
C HIS A 218 5.30 -24.02 19.03
N SER A 219 6.25 -23.36 19.67
CA SER A 219 7.12 -24.03 20.65
C SER A 219 6.41 -24.15 21.98
N GLU A 220 6.40 -25.36 22.58
CA GLU A 220 5.89 -25.59 23.94
C GLU A 220 6.55 -24.65 24.95
N ARG A 221 7.82 -24.27 24.71
CA ARG A 221 8.56 -23.32 25.56
C ARG A 221 7.98 -21.91 25.49
N VAL A 222 7.60 -21.43 24.29
CA VAL A 222 6.96 -20.11 24.11
C VAL A 222 5.60 -20.09 24.82
N GLU A 223 4.80 -21.13 24.65
CA GLU A 223 3.49 -21.25 25.30
C GLU A 223 3.64 -21.25 26.82
N GLN A 224 4.60 -22.01 27.35
CA GLN A 224 4.90 -22.06 28.77
C GLN A 224 5.32 -20.68 29.31
N LEU A 225 6.26 -20.00 28.66
CA LEU A 225 6.75 -18.66 29.06
C LEU A 225 5.62 -17.64 29.11
N CYS A 226 4.75 -17.62 28.07
CA CYS A 226 3.60 -16.73 28.04
C CYS A 226 2.58 -17.06 29.16
N SER A 227 2.30 -18.34 29.38
CA SER A 227 1.41 -18.81 30.44
C SER A 227 1.92 -18.42 31.84
N GLU A 228 3.20 -18.67 32.14
CA GLU A 228 3.84 -18.31 33.41
C GLU A 228 3.76 -16.80 33.69
N LYS A 229 3.91 -15.97 32.65
CA LYS A 229 3.79 -14.52 32.73
C LYS A 229 2.34 -14.04 32.79
N GLY A 230 1.37 -14.88 32.39
CA GLY A 230 -0.04 -14.53 32.27
C GLY A 230 -0.34 -13.67 31.05
N VAL A 231 0.46 -13.81 29.99
CA VAL A 231 0.30 -13.17 28.68
C VAL A 231 -0.45 -14.11 27.77
N LYS A 232 -1.44 -13.60 27.03
CA LYS A 232 -2.16 -14.39 26.01
C LYS A 232 -1.35 -14.51 24.75
N LEU A 233 -1.46 -15.64 24.07
CA LEU A 233 -0.83 -15.93 22.79
C LEU A 233 -1.91 -16.17 21.74
N ILE A 234 -1.81 -15.50 20.61
CA ILE A 234 -2.74 -15.62 19.48
C ILE A 234 -1.91 -15.80 18.21
N PHE A 235 -2.37 -16.72 17.36
CA PHE A 235 -1.74 -16.97 16.07
C PHE A 235 -2.60 -16.42 14.93
N LEU A 236 -1.94 -15.82 13.96
CA LEU A 236 -2.57 -15.42 12.70
C LEU A 236 -3.07 -16.63 11.94
N PRO A 237 -4.19 -16.52 11.22
CA PRO A 237 -4.61 -17.58 10.33
C PRO A 237 -3.59 -17.79 9.21
N PRO A 238 -3.40 -19.03 8.74
CA PRO A 238 -2.45 -19.34 7.68
C PRO A 238 -2.65 -18.44 6.44
N TYR A 239 -1.55 -18.06 5.80
CA TYR A 239 -1.54 -17.27 4.56
C TYR A 239 -2.29 -15.91 4.65
N SER A 240 -2.28 -15.26 5.81
CA SER A 240 -3.02 -14.02 6.05
C SER A 240 -2.13 -12.85 6.51
N PRO A 241 -1.07 -12.49 5.77
CA PRO A 241 -0.18 -11.38 6.15
C PRO A 241 -0.91 -10.03 6.14
N ASP A 242 -1.99 -9.90 5.40
CA ASP A 242 -2.87 -8.73 5.36
C ASP A 242 -3.61 -8.46 6.68
N LEU A 243 -3.66 -9.43 7.59
CA LEU A 243 -4.18 -9.29 8.95
C LEU A 243 -3.07 -8.99 9.98
N ASN A 244 -1.83 -8.84 9.53
CA ASN A 244 -0.68 -8.57 10.40
C ASN A 244 -0.18 -7.12 10.22
N PRO A 245 -0.47 -6.19 11.15
CA PRO A 245 -0.04 -4.80 11.04
C PRO A 245 1.49 -4.61 10.99
N ILE A 246 2.27 -5.56 11.46
CA ILE A 246 3.74 -5.49 11.42
C ILE A 246 4.29 -5.54 9.99
N GLU A 247 3.53 -6.06 9.03
CA GLU A 247 3.92 -6.06 7.61
C GLU A 247 3.95 -4.63 7.02
N GLU A 248 3.02 -3.76 7.45
CA GLU A 248 3.06 -2.34 7.11
C GLU A 248 4.29 -1.66 7.73
N PHE A 249 4.58 -1.95 8.99
CA PHE A 249 5.79 -1.49 9.65
C PHE A 249 7.05 -1.94 8.87
N PHE A 250 7.13 -3.18 8.40
CA PHE A 250 8.25 -3.65 7.58
C PHE A 250 8.36 -2.92 6.25
N ALA A 251 7.26 -2.61 5.60
CA ALA A 251 7.26 -1.84 4.37
C ALA A 251 7.83 -0.42 4.59
N GLU A 252 7.41 0.24 5.66
CA GLU A 252 7.89 1.56 6.06
C GLU A 252 9.36 1.52 6.49
N LEU A 253 9.75 0.56 7.31
CA LEU A 253 11.13 0.36 7.73
C LEU A 253 12.06 0.18 6.52
N LYS A 254 11.68 -0.66 5.55
CA LYS A 254 12.46 -0.86 4.32
C LYS A 254 12.52 0.41 3.47
N ALA A 255 11.46 1.22 3.45
CA ALA A 255 11.47 2.52 2.78
C ALA A 255 12.38 3.53 3.52
N PHE A 256 12.33 3.53 4.84
CA PHE A 256 13.17 4.36 5.69
C PHE A 256 14.66 4.03 5.54
N ILE A 257 15.04 2.75 5.56
CA ILE A 257 16.40 2.30 5.31
C ILE A 257 16.90 2.79 3.94
N ARG A 258 16.09 2.63 2.87
CA ARG A 258 16.45 3.13 1.52
C ARG A 258 16.65 4.64 1.49
N ARG A 259 15.85 5.38 2.21
CA ARG A 259 15.94 6.84 2.26
C ARG A 259 17.22 7.31 2.94
N HIS A 260 17.60 6.63 4.02
CA HIS A 260 18.76 6.98 4.84
C HIS A 260 20.03 6.16 4.49
N TRP A 261 20.03 5.50 3.33
CA TRP A 261 21.14 4.67 2.88
C TRP A 261 22.47 5.42 2.80
N TYR A 262 22.42 6.72 2.55
CA TYR A 262 23.60 7.59 2.51
C TYR A 262 24.41 7.56 3.83
N LEU A 263 23.76 7.37 4.99
CA LEU A 263 24.45 7.26 6.28
C LEU A 263 25.35 6.00 6.34
N TYR A 264 24.90 4.93 5.69
CA TYR A 264 25.73 3.73 5.56
C TYR A 264 26.88 3.92 4.55
N GLU A 265 26.64 4.66 3.48
CA GLU A 265 27.66 4.97 2.46
C GLU A 265 28.74 5.93 2.97
N GLU A 266 28.42 6.82 3.90
CA GLU A 266 29.35 7.74 4.55
C GLU A 266 30.34 6.99 5.47
N ASP A 267 29.87 5.99 6.22
CA ASP A 267 30.72 5.14 7.07
C ASP A 267 30.34 3.65 6.97
N PRO A 268 30.80 2.94 5.93
CA PRO A 268 30.56 1.51 5.82
C PRO A 268 31.30 0.67 6.85
N SER A 269 32.32 1.24 7.52
CA SER A 269 33.16 0.53 8.49
C SER A 269 32.41 0.21 9.80
N GLN A 270 31.36 0.97 10.11
CA GLN A 270 30.46 0.69 11.25
C GLN A 270 29.77 -0.68 11.19
N GLY A 271 29.67 -1.26 9.96
CA GLY A 271 28.98 -2.52 9.73
C GLY A 271 27.47 -2.33 9.53
N PHE A 272 26.86 -3.24 8.73
CA PHE A 272 25.44 -3.12 8.36
C PHE A 272 24.49 -3.38 9.55
N GLU A 273 24.88 -4.22 10.48
CA GLU A 273 24.12 -4.51 11.70
C GLU A 273 23.99 -3.27 12.59
N ASN A 274 25.12 -2.60 12.85
CA ASN A 274 25.13 -1.36 13.65
C ASN A 274 24.34 -0.25 12.98
N TYR A 275 24.43 -0.11 11.65
CA TYR A 275 23.63 0.83 10.90
C TYR A 275 22.12 0.55 11.06
N LEU A 276 21.69 -0.70 10.94
CA LEU A 276 20.28 -1.07 11.17
C LEU A 276 19.84 -0.80 12.61
N ALA A 277 20.71 -1.10 13.59
CA ALA A 277 20.43 -0.86 15.00
C ALA A 277 20.29 0.65 15.30
N GLN A 278 21.13 1.50 14.73
CA GLN A 278 21.02 2.96 14.84
C GLN A 278 19.70 3.47 14.25
N LEU A 279 19.31 3.00 13.06
CA LEU A 279 18.05 3.40 12.45
C LEU A 279 16.84 2.97 13.27
N LEU A 280 16.82 1.74 13.78
CA LEU A 280 15.73 1.24 14.62
C LEU A 280 15.74 1.93 15.99
N GLY A 281 16.90 2.15 16.58
CA GLY A 281 17.05 2.90 17.85
C GLY A 281 16.60 4.35 17.72
N GLY A 282 16.87 5.01 16.58
CA GLY A 282 16.39 6.35 16.28
C GLY A 282 14.86 6.43 16.11
N ILE A 283 14.21 5.35 15.73
CA ILE A 283 12.73 5.25 15.69
C ILE A 283 12.15 5.23 17.13
N TYR A 284 12.92 4.76 18.13
CA TYR A 284 12.51 4.78 19.54
C TYR A 284 12.48 6.18 20.16
N SER A 285 13.29 7.10 19.70
CA SER A 285 13.33 8.48 20.20
C SER A 285 12.78 9.46 19.17
N LEU A 286 11.46 9.46 18.97
CA LEU A 286 10.78 10.45 18.14
C LEU A 286 11.13 11.91 18.52
N GLU A 287 11.54 12.17 19.78
CA GLU A 287 12.02 13.46 20.24
C GLU A 287 13.42 13.80 19.71
N GLU A 288 14.34 12.84 19.56
CA GLU A 288 15.67 13.05 19.00
C GLU A 288 15.68 13.16 17.46
N MET A 289 14.77 12.48 16.76
CA MET A 289 14.61 12.60 15.30
C MET A 289 14.16 14.01 14.89
N VAL A 290 13.36 14.69 15.69
CA VAL A 290 12.99 16.09 15.45
C VAL A 290 14.21 17.00 15.54
N SER A 291 15.15 16.71 16.46
CA SER A 291 16.38 17.49 16.63
C SER A 291 17.38 17.33 15.47
N LEU A 292 17.59 16.10 14.98
CA LEU A 292 18.48 15.84 13.84
C LEU A 292 17.95 16.40 12.50
N HIS A 293 16.62 16.45 12.31
CA HIS A 293 16.01 17.02 11.11
C HIS A 293 16.07 18.57 11.07
N LEU A 294 16.03 19.23 12.23
CA LEU A 294 16.13 20.68 12.32
C LEU A 294 17.53 21.21 12.02
N SER A 295 18.58 20.39 12.25
CA SER A 295 19.96 20.76 11.98
C SER A 295 20.35 20.73 10.49
N HIS A 296 19.60 20.06 9.62
CA HIS A 296 19.91 19.85 8.20
C HIS A 296 18.92 20.50 7.22
N GLY A 297 18.01 21.36 7.66
CA GLY A 297 17.19 22.23 6.80
C GLY A 297 16.17 21.52 5.89
N ASN A 298 15.88 20.26 6.10
CA ASN A 298 14.93 19.48 5.30
C ASN A 298 13.51 19.52 5.90
N LYS A 299 12.53 19.84 5.04
CA LYS A 299 11.11 19.87 5.39
C LYS A 299 10.69 18.55 6.04
N LEU A 300 10.13 18.64 7.24
CA LEU A 300 9.43 17.55 7.92
C LEU A 300 8.34 16.98 7.01
N TYR A 301 8.61 15.83 6.39
CA TYR A 301 7.53 14.95 5.99
C TYR A 301 7.11 14.20 7.25
N ARG A 302 5.96 14.59 7.82
CA ARG A 302 5.25 13.77 8.80
C ARG A 302 5.19 12.35 8.22
N MET A 303 5.72 11.35 8.95
CA MET A 303 5.25 9.99 8.73
C MET A 303 3.73 10.02 8.82
N PRO A 304 3.00 9.39 7.89
CA PRO A 304 1.57 9.24 8.07
C PRO A 304 1.39 8.67 9.49
N GLN A 305 0.58 9.34 10.28
CA GLN A 305 0.18 8.80 11.58
C GLN A 305 -0.43 7.45 11.25
N LEU A 306 0.32 6.38 11.52
CA LEU A 306 -0.24 5.04 11.57
C LEU A 306 -1.47 5.15 12.44
N LEU A 307 -2.61 4.92 11.84
CA LEU A 307 -3.96 4.83 12.39
C LEU A 307 -4.00 5.06 13.90
N VAL A 308 -4.19 6.31 14.30
CA VAL A 308 -4.61 6.62 15.67
C VAL A 308 -6.00 6.03 15.76
N PHE A 309 -6.09 4.86 16.38
CA PHE A 309 -7.37 4.30 16.76
C PHE A 309 -8.03 5.29 17.71
N SER A 310 -9.08 5.95 17.24
CA SER A 310 -9.88 6.84 18.04
C SER A 310 -10.52 6.03 19.16
N THR A 311 -10.21 6.40 20.37
CA THR A 311 -10.74 5.80 21.60
C THR A 311 -12.11 6.35 21.91
N GLU A 312 -13.10 6.16 21.03
CA GLU A 312 -14.52 6.28 21.39
C GLU A 312 -15.33 5.31 20.56
N ASN A 313 -15.81 4.28 21.24
CA ASN A 313 -16.93 3.39 20.92
C ASN A 313 -17.03 2.82 19.49
N THR A 314 -16.82 1.49 19.39
CA THR A 314 -17.28 0.61 18.33
C THR A 314 -16.68 0.91 16.95
N THR A 315 -15.58 0.30 16.62
CA THR A 315 -15.03 0.39 15.26
C THR A 315 -14.95 -0.99 14.63
N ILE A 316 -15.90 -1.24 13.77
CA ILE A 316 -15.84 -2.22 12.71
C ILE A 316 -14.68 -1.80 11.79
N TRP A 317 -13.78 -2.71 11.49
CA TRP A 317 -12.72 -2.55 10.49
C TRP A 317 -13.36 -2.33 9.13
N SER A 318 -13.54 -1.10 8.70
CA SER A 318 -13.85 -0.81 7.30
C SER A 318 -12.54 -0.68 6.54
N LEU A 319 -12.22 -1.67 5.74
CA LEU A 319 -11.26 -1.56 4.64
C LEU A 319 -11.84 -0.54 3.64
N SER A 320 -11.56 0.73 3.84
CA SER A 320 -11.77 1.71 2.78
C SER A 320 -10.61 1.55 1.80
N SER A 321 -10.91 0.85 0.71
CA SER A 321 -10.07 0.90 -0.49
C SER A 321 -9.99 2.36 -0.98
N PRO A 322 -8.82 2.82 -1.47
CA PRO A 322 -8.72 4.09 -2.16
C PRO A 322 -9.46 4.12 -3.49
#